data_22ddc8a03505599a3105d489cf9cffa9
#
_entry.id   22ddc8a03505599a3105d489cf9cffa9
#
_cell.length_a   1.000
_cell.length_b   1.000
_cell.length_c   1.000
_cell.angle_alpha   90.00
_cell.angle_beta   90.00
_cell.angle_gamma   90.00
#
_symmetry.space_group_name_H-M   'P 1'
#
loop_
_entity.id
_entity.type
_entity.pdbx_description
1 polymer ?
#
loop_
_entity_poly.entity_id
_entity_poly.type
_entity_poly.pdbx_seq_one_letter_code
_entity_poly.pdbx_strand_id
1 'polypeptide(L)'
;SQPDYVSDLNLIQSMGFNAYRISISWARIFPTGEEAQPSEEGLKYYETIIDQVLQRDIEPIVTLSHFDLPLNLYEKYGAWKSRKMIDFYEHYTEAVFKYFKDKVRYWITFNEFNILHHLPYLGGGLSFDEGENRNQRIWQAAHYQLVASARVIKLGKSINPEFQFGGMLVVSRNYSQNRDNAIDAMEAEVKNRENYVFTDVQVRGCYPNHFLRRLEREQIALDIENDDFFDLRVGKVDFVSFSYHASSNSQEVFINKYAYNNANKNPIDPVGLRLAMNNLYDRYQKPLFVVEDDLVLDESDSLSIEELKTNIQEIVKTVEYDGVELLGYTPLSWVDLNF
;
A
#
# COMPACT_ATOMS: atom_id res chain seq x y z
N SER A 1 -5.28 26.24 -10.71
CA SER A 1 -4.78 25.76 -12.02
C SER A 1 -4.73 24.24 -11.96
N GLN A 2 -5.26 23.54 -12.96
CA GLN A 2 -4.99 22.13 -13.10
C GLN A 2 -3.48 21.95 -13.25
N PRO A 3 -2.85 21.04 -12.47
CA PRO A 3 -1.43 20.75 -12.69
C PRO A 3 -1.23 20.31 -14.13
N ASP A 4 -0.17 20.79 -14.77
CA ASP A 4 0.17 20.44 -16.15
C ASP A 4 0.80 19.05 -16.21
N TYR A 5 -0.01 18.02 -15.85
CA TYR A 5 0.44 16.63 -15.83
C TYR A 5 0.95 16.14 -17.19
N VAL A 6 0.61 16.82 -18.29
CA VAL A 6 1.13 16.49 -19.62
C VAL A 6 2.60 16.85 -19.73
N SER A 7 3.00 18.02 -19.20
CA SER A 7 4.40 18.44 -19.11
C SER A 7 5.21 17.45 -18.26
N ASP A 8 4.67 17.06 -17.12
CA ASP A 8 5.29 16.10 -16.20
C ASP A 8 5.48 14.73 -16.85
N LEU A 9 4.45 14.21 -17.55
CA LEU A 9 4.55 12.96 -18.28
C LEU A 9 5.55 13.01 -19.43
N ASN A 10 5.71 14.15 -20.11
CA ASN A 10 6.75 14.34 -21.12
C ASN A 10 8.15 14.29 -20.51
N LEU A 11 8.33 14.91 -19.33
CA LEU A 11 9.59 14.85 -18.59
C LEU A 11 9.91 13.40 -18.19
N ILE A 12 8.96 12.71 -17.57
CA ILE A 12 9.07 11.29 -17.15
C ILE A 12 9.46 10.41 -18.35
N GLN A 13 8.79 10.57 -19.49
CA GLN A 13 9.14 9.86 -20.74
C GLN A 13 10.55 10.16 -21.20
N SER A 14 10.95 11.44 -21.19
CA SER A 14 12.30 11.87 -21.63
C SER A 14 13.42 11.30 -20.75
N MET A 15 13.11 10.99 -19.49
CA MET A 15 14.02 10.36 -18.53
C MET A 15 14.08 8.82 -18.69
N GLY A 16 13.28 8.25 -19.58
CA GLY A 16 13.26 6.80 -19.85
C GLY A 16 12.46 5.97 -18.86
N PHE A 17 11.59 6.58 -18.06
CA PHE A 17 10.67 5.83 -17.22
C PHE A 17 9.62 5.11 -18.06
N ASN A 18 9.29 3.88 -17.67
CA ASN A 18 8.36 3.01 -18.39
C ASN A 18 7.16 2.56 -17.55
N ALA A 19 7.02 3.06 -16.33
CA ALA A 19 5.87 2.83 -15.47
C ALA A 19 5.48 4.12 -14.74
N TYR A 20 4.18 4.30 -14.51
CA TYR A 20 3.63 5.44 -13.79
C TYR A 20 2.53 4.99 -12.84
N ARG A 21 2.69 5.26 -11.54
CA ARG A 21 1.70 4.91 -10.54
C ARG A 21 0.79 6.09 -10.25
N ILE A 22 -0.52 5.83 -10.29
CA ILE A 22 -1.57 6.78 -9.89
C ILE A 22 -2.55 6.11 -8.92
N SER A 23 -3.26 6.90 -8.13
CA SER A 23 -4.41 6.46 -7.36
C SER A 23 -5.71 6.99 -7.93
N ILE A 24 -6.77 6.17 -7.89
CA ILE A 24 -8.13 6.60 -8.22
C ILE A 24 -8.83 6.94 -6.90
N SER A 25 -9.36 8.16 -6.79
CA SER A 25 -10.14 8.55 -5.62
C SER A 25 -11.52 7.89 -5.66
N TRP A 26 -11.83 7.10 -4.63
CA TRP A 26 -13.14 6.47 -4.46
C TRP A 26 -14.27 7.50 -4.49
N ALA A 27 -14.10 8.60 -3.75
CA ALA A 27 -15.10 9.67 -3.67
C ALA A 27 -15.30 10.42 -5.00
N ARG A 28 -14.35 10.37 -5.93
CA ARG A 28 -14.55 10.94 -7.27
C ARG A 28 -15.40 10.05 -8.16
N ILE A 29 -15.35 8.74 -7.95
CA ILE A 29 -16.13 7.76 -8.73
C ILE A 29 -17.53 7.56 -8.11
N PHE A 30 -17.61 7.48 -6.80
CA PHE A 30 -18.84 7.39 -6.01
C PHE A 30 -18.82 8.42 -4.88
N PRO A 31 -19.31 9.66 -5.11
CA PRO A 31 -19.17 10.76 -4.16
C PRO A 31 -19.72 10.49 -2.76
N THR A 32 -20.81 9.75 -2.63
CA THR A 32 -21.35 9.29 -1.34
C THR A 32 -20.99 7.86 -1.00
N GLY A 33 -20.53 7.07 -1.98
CA GLY A 33 -20.26 5.64 -1.87
C GLY A 33 -21.50 4.74 -2.01
N GLU A 34 -22.70 5.31 -2.11
CA GLU A 34 -23.99 4.60 -2.16
C GLU A 34 -24.73 4.77 -3.51
N GLU A 35 -24.14 5.47 -4.46
CA GLU A 35 -24.74 5.63 -5.78
C GLU A 35 -24.88 4.30 -6.50
N ALA A 36 -25.97 4.13 -7.26
CA ALA A 36 -26.18 2.93 -8.08
C ALA A 36 -25.27 2.87 -9.31
N GLN A 37 -24.79 4.03 -9.77
CA GLN A 37 -23.92 4.16 -10.95
C GLN A 37 -22.75 5.06 -10.64
N PRO A 38 -21.57 4.79 -11.21
CA PRO A 38 -20.38 5.62 -11.04
C PRO A 38 -20.54 6.99 -11.73
N SER A 39 -19.81 7.98 -11.25
CA SER A 39 -19.68 9.28 -11.91
C SER A 39 -18.98 9.13 -13.26
N GLU A 40 -19.69 9.42 -14.35
CA GLU A 40 -19.11 9.44 -15.69
C GLU A 40 -17.97 10.47 -15.80
N GLU A 41 -18.13 11.64 -15.17
CA GLU A 41 -17.10 12.67 -15.13
C GLU A 41 -15.85 12.18 -14.39
N GLY A 42 -16.03 11.49 -13.26
CA GLY A 42 -14.95 10.90 -12.49
C GLY A 42 -14.17 9.85 -13.30
N LEU A 43 -14.87 8.96 -13.99
CA LEU A 43 -14.25 7.95 -14.84
C LEU A 43 -13.48 8.59 -16.02
N LYS A 44 -14.07 9.55 -16.72
CA LYS A 44 -13.42 10.27 -17.84
C LYS A 44 -12.20 11.06 -17.40
N TYR A 45 -12.22 11.62 -16.20
CA TYR A 45 -11.05 12.31 -15.65
C TYR A 45 -9.82 11.37 -15.59
N TYR A 46 -9.98 10.18 -15.00
CA TYR A 46 -8.88 9.21 -14.93
C TYR A 46 -8.56 8.58 -16.29
N GLU A 47 -9.56 8.38 -17.15
CA GLU A 47 -9.34 7.92 -18.52
C GLU A 47 -8.40 8.86 -19.27
N THR A 48 -8.61 10.16 -19.16
CA THR A 48 -7.75 11.16 -19.80
C THR A 48 -6.29 11.03 -19.35
N ILE A 49 -6.05 10.83 -18.05
CA ILE A 49 -4.70 10.66 -17.51
C ILE A 49 -4.09 9.33 -17.99
N ILE A 50 -4.83 8.23 -17.88
CA ILE A 50 -4.37 6.89 -18.27
C ILE A 50 -4.04 6.84 -19.76
N ASP A 51 -4.86 7.46 -20.61
CA ASP A 51 -4.61 7.53 -22.06
C ASP A 51 -3.33 8.32 -22.37
N GLN A 52 -3.06 9.40 -21.64
CA GLN A 52 -1.82 10.16 -21.79
C GLN A 52 -0.59 9.36 -21.34
N VAL A 53 -0.71 8.52 -20.33
CA VAL A 53 0.34 7.60 -19.89
C VAL A 53 0.61 6.54 -20.97
N LEU A 54 -0.45 5.89 -21.46
CA LEU A 54 -0.37 4.83 -22.49
C LEU A 54 0.17 5.36 -23.83
N GLN A 55 -0.21 6.59 -24.25
CA GLN A 55 0.30 7.21 -25.48
C GLN A 55 1.82 7.43 -25.48
N ARG A 56 2.46 7.35 -24.33
CA ARG A 56 3.91 7.50 -24.14
C ARG A 56 4.63 6.17 -23.92
N ASP A 57 3.94 5.06 -24.18
CA ASP A 57 4.45 3.71 -23.91
C ASP A 57 4.85 3.49 -22.43
N ILE A 58 4.14 4.16 -21.52
CA ILE A 58 4.33 4.03 -20.08
C ILE A 58 3.21 3.14 -19.53
N GLU A 59 3.57 2.15 -18.69
CA GLU A 59 2.63 1.23 -18.07
C GLU A 59 1.93 1.90 -16.86
N PRO A 60 0.59 2.03 -16.86
CA PRO A 60 -0.12 2.55 -15.70
C PRO A 60 -0.24 1.49 -14.61
N ILE A 61 0.07 1.88 -13.36
CA ILE A 61 -0.15 1.08 -12.16
C ILE A 61 -1.16 1.83 -11.30
N VAL A 62 -2.31 1.23 -11.03
CA VAL A 62 -3.42 1.91 -10.37
C VAL A 62 -3.60 1.43 -8.93
N THR A 63 -3.55 2.35 -7.98
CA THR A 63 -3.93 2.13 -6.59
C THR A 63 -5.41 2.48 -6.41
N LEU A 64 -6.19 1.52 -5.92
CA LEU A 64 -7.65 1.64 -5.77
C LEU A 64 -8.06 2.45 -4.53
N SER A 65 -7.30 2.39 -3.46
CA SER A 65 -7.52 3.19 -2.24
C SER A 65 -6.20 3.70 -1.70
N HIS A 66 -6.08 5.02 -1.62
CA HIS A 66 -4.91 5.72 -1.05
C HIS A 66 -5.37 6.60 0.11
N PHE A 67 -5.87 5.95 1.17
CA PHE A 67 -6.38 6.55 2.41
C PHE A 67 -7.69 7.34 2.27
N ASP A 68 -8.23 7.47 1.07
CA ASP A 68 -9.48 8.17 0.82
C ASP A 68 -10.69 7.23 0.86
N LEU A 69 -11.80 7.77 1.29
CA LEU A 69 -13.13 7.15 1.19
C LEU A 69 -14.21 8.24 1.19
N PRO A 70 -15.41 7.96 0.64
CA PRO A 70 -16.50 8.91 0.68
C PRO A 70 -16.90 9.30 2.11
N LEU A 71 -16.98 10.61 2.38
CA LEU A 71 -17.31 11.15 3.73
C LEU A 71 -18.63 10.58 4.28
N ASN A 72 -19.63 10.41 3.43
CA ASN A 72 -20.90 9.82 3.83
C ASN A 72 -20.74 8.39 4.41
N LEU A 73 -19.81 7.59 3.89
CA LEU A 73 -19.55 6.24 4.44
C LEU A 73 -18.90 6.31 5.83
N TYR A 74 -18.09 7.33 6.08
CA TYR A 74 -17.57 7.58 7.42
C TYR A 74 -18.68 8.02 8.38
N GLU A 75 -19.47 9.02 8.00
CA GLU A 75 -20.50 9.59 8.86
C GLU A 75 -21.63 8.60 9.16
N LYS A 76 -22.05 7.83 8.17
CA LYS A 76 -23.22 6.93 8.29
C LYS A 76 -22.87 5.56 8.85
N TYR A 77 -21.68 5.03 8.53
CA TYR A 77 -21.29 3.65 8.85
C TYR A 77 -20.06 3.55 9.75
N GLY A 78 -19.37 4.65 10.02
CA GLY A 78 -18.12 4.65 10.76
C GLY A 78 -16.94 4.08 9.96
N ALA A 79 -16.97 4.24 8.64
CA ALA A 79 -15.96 3.72 7.72
C ALA A 79 -15.69 2.22 7.94
N TRP A 80 -14.43 1.80 8.02
CA TRP A 80 -14.05 0.40 8.16
C TRP A 80 -14.38 -0.25 9.52
N LYS A 81 -15.07 0.46 10.44
CA LYS A 81 -15.76 -0.19 11.56
C LYS A 81 -16.89 -1.11 11.09
N SER A 82 -17.48 -0.83 9.93
CA SER A 82 -18.61 -1.56 9.39
C SER A 82 -18.23 -2.56 8.32
N ARG A 83 -18.74 -3.78 8.44
CA ARG A 83 -18.60 -4.83 7.40
C ARG A 83 -19.17 -4.41 6.04
N LYS A 84 -20.19 -3.51 6.02
CA LYS A 84 -20.76 -3.00 4.77
C LYS A 84 -19.75 -2.33 3.84
N MET A 85 -18.61 -1.87 4.39
CA MET A 85 -17.54 -1.29 3.58
C MET A 85 -16.98 -2.28 2.55
N ILE A 86 -17.06 -3.58 2.83
CA ILE A 86 -16.63 -4.62 1.88
C ILE A 86 -17.46 -4.52 0.61
N ASP A 87 -18.79 -4.46 0.74
CA ASP A 87 -19.70 -4.41 -0.41
C ASP A 87 -19.59 -3.08 -1.16
N PHE A 88 -19.46 -1.96 -0.44
CA PHE A 88 -19.24 -0.64 -1.07
C PHE A 88 -17.92 -0.58 -1.84
N TYR A 89 -16.86 -1.15 -1.28
CA TYR A 89 -15.56 -1.19 -1.94
C TYR A 89 -15.58 -2.10 -3.17
N GLU A 90 -16.24 -3.24 -3.10
CA GLU A 90 -16.42 -4.15 -4.22
C GLU A 90 -17.23 -3.49 -5.35
N HIS A 91 -18.32 -2.78 -5.01
CA HIS A 91 -19.13 -2.04 -5.99
C HIS A 91 -18.33 -0.94 -6.71
N TYR A 92 -17.54 -0.18 -5.96
CA TYR A 92 -16.64 0.84 -6.51
C TYR A 92 -15.61 0.23 -7.46
N THR A 93 -14.92 -0.81 -7.01
CA THR A 93 -13.84 -1.42 -7.79
C THR A 93 -14.35 -2.17 -9.01
N GLU A 94 -15.55 -2.75 -8.95
CA GLU A 94 -16.21 -3.37 -10.11
C GLU A 94 -16.40 -2.36 -11.24
N ALA A 95 -16.91 -1.18 -10.94
CA ALA A 95 -17.08 -0.12 -11.92
C ALA A 95 -15.75 0.31 -12.55
N VAL A 96 -14.71 0.47 -11.73
CA VAL A 96 -13.36 0.84 -12.18
C VAL A 96 -12.76 -0.25 -13.06
N PHE A 97 -12.84 -1.52 -12.65
CA PHE A 97 -12.30 -2.63 -13.45
C PHE A 97 -12.99 -2.77 -14.79
N LYS A 98 -14.32 -2.69 -14.83
CA LYS A 98 -15.09 -2.77 -16.08
C LYS A 98 -14.75 -1.64 -17.06
N TYR A 99 -14.54 -0.43 -16.52
CA TYR A 99 -14.24 0.73 -17.34
C TYR A 99 -12.80 0.69 -17.89
N PHE A 100 -11.82 0.28 -17.10
CA PHE A 100 -10.40 0.31 -17.45
C PHE A 100 -9.82 -1.06 -17.84
N LYS A 101 -10.65 -2.09 -18.04
CA LYS A 101 -10.21 -3.47 -18.25
C LYS A 101 -9.23 -3.69 -19.42
N ASP A 102 -9.29 -2.81 -20.43
CA ASP A 102 -8.46 -2.92 -21.63
C ASP A 102 -7.27 -1.92 -21.60
N LYS A 103 -7.14 -1.14 -20.53
CA LYS A 103 -6.15 -0.05 -20.38
C LYS A 103 -5.17 -0.27 -19.22
N VAL A 104 -5.61 -0.90 -18.14
CA VAL A 104 -4.83 -1.09 -16.92
C VAL A 104 -4.71 -2.57 -16.60
N ARG A 105 -3.48 -3.02 -16.40
CA ARG A 105 -3.16 -4.40 -16.04
C ARG A 105 -2.79 -4.55 -14.57
N TYR A 106 -2.08 -3.57 -13.99
CA TYR A 106 -1.51 -3.64 -12.64
C TYR A 106 -2.32 -2.82 -11.64
N TRP A 107 -2.73 -3.49 -10.56
CA TRP A 107 -3.60 -2.92 -9.55
C TRP A 107 -3.04 -3.14 -8.15
N ILE A 108 -3.14 -2.12 -7.29
CA ILE A 108 -2.86 -2.21 -5.86
C ILE A 108 -4.16 -1.95 -5.12
N THR A 109 -4.58 -2.88 -4.25
CA THR A 109 -5.89 -2.78 -3.59
C THR A 109 -5.93 -1.67 -2.54
N PHE A 110 -4.94 -1.61 -1.67
CA PHE A 110 -4.80 -0.58 -0.64
C PHE A 110 -3.37 -0.09 -0.56
N ASN A 111 -3.19 1.22 -0.46
CA ASN A 111 -1.89 1.83 -0.19
C ASN A 111 -1.48 1.55 1.25
N GLU A 112 -0.22 1.16 1.47
CA GLU A 112 0.38 0.98 2.81
C GLU A 112 -0.57 0.33 3.82
N PHE A 113 -1.06 -0.83 3.52
CA PHE A 113 -2.17 -1.48 4.20
C PHE A 113 -1.97 -1.60 5.73
N ASN A 114 -0.74 -1.87 6.18
CA ASN A 114 -0.40 -1.99 7.59
C ASN A 114 -0.39 -0.66 8.36
N ILE A 115 -0.55 0.49 7.67
CA ILE A 115 -0.71 1.79 8.33
C ILE A 115 -1.96 1.83 9.22
N LEU A 116 -2.96 1.03 8.91
CA LEU A 116 -4.17 0.89 9.73
C LEU A 116 -3.86 0.57 11.20
N HIS A 117 -2.82 -0.23 11.46
CA HIS A 117 -2.43 -0.57 12.83
C HIS A 117 -1.77 0.61 13.56
N HIS A 118 -1.04 1.45 12.84
CA HIS A 118 -0.29 2.57 13.40
C HIS A 118 -1.10 3.87 13.44
N LEU A 119 -1.81 4.16 12.36
CA LEU A 119 -2.62 5.37 12.17
C LEU A 119 -4.04 4.96 11.73
N PRO A 120 -4.87 4.45 12.65
CA PRO A 120 -6.16 3.84 12.31
C PRO A 120 -7.17 4.80 11.68
N TYR A 121 -7.09 6.10 11.99
CA TYR A 121 -7.91 7.10 11.31
C TYR A 121 -7.51 7.24 9.83
N LEU A 122 -6.22 7.36 9.54
CA LEU A 122 -5.72 7.47 8.18
C LEU A 122 -5.97 6.18 7.37
N GLY A 123 -5.61 5.03 7.93
CA GLY A 123 -5.70 3.74 7.23
C GLY A 123 -7.10 3.16 7.11
N GLY A 124 -8.06 3.59 7.94
CA GLY A 124 -9.39 2.98 7.97
C GLY A 124 -10.54 3.91 8.33
N GLY A 125 -10.31 5.21 8.48
CA GLY A 125 -11.33 6.16 8.95
C GLY A 125 -11.83 5.81 10.36
N LEU A 126 -10.98 5.23 11.22
CA LEU A 126 -11.41 4.79 12.54
C LEU A 126 -11.33 5.92 13.56
N SER A 127 -12.46 6.29 14.14
CA SER A 127 -12.57 7.08 15.36
C SER A 127 -12.95 6.17 16.53
N PHE A 128 -12.61 6.54 17.75
CA PHE A 128 -12.84 5.69 18.93
C PHE A 128 -13.60 6.46 19.99
N ASP A 129 -14.63 5.82 20.55
CA ASP A 129 -15.36 6.34 21.68
C ASP A 129 -14.61 6.05 23.01
N GLU A 130 -14.95 6.79 24.05
CA GLU A 130 -14.38 6.59 25.37
C GLU A 130 -14.69 5.16 25.88
N GLY A 131 -13.66 4.43 26.33
CA GLY A 131 -13.80 3.05 26.80
C GLY A 131 -13.86 1.99 25.71
N GLU A 132 -13.84 2.33 24.43
CA GLU A 132 -13.82 1.36 23.35
C GLU A 132 -12.48 0.61 23.29
N ASN A 133 -12.52 -0.71 23.10
CA ASN A 133 -11.30 -1.48 22.87
C ASN A 133 -10.72 -1.21 21.48
N ARG A 134 -9.72 -0.32 21.43
CA ARG A 134 -9.09 0.13 20.18
C ARG A 134 -8.49 -1.03 19.38
N ASN A 135 -7.78 -1.95 20.04
CA ASN A 135 -7.15 -3.09 19.36
C ASN A 135 -8.21 -4.01 18.73
N GLN A 136 -9.30 -4.28 19.43
CA GLN A 136 -10.44 -5.03 18.89
C GLN A 136 -10.97 -4.39 17.60
N ARG A 137 -11.14 -3.06 17.59
CA ARG A 137 -11.66 -2.32 16.43
C ARG A 137 -10.69 -2.27 15.27
N ILE A 138 -9.41 -2.04 15.55
CA ILE A 138 -8.36 -1.99 14.54
C ILE A 138 -8.25 -3.33 13.82
N TRP A 139 -8.17 -4.43 14.58
CA TRP A 139 -8.04 -5.75 13.96
C TRP A 139 -9.32 -6.23 13.26
N GLN A 140 -10.49 -5.81 13.74
CA GLN A 140 -11.73 -6.07 13.04
C GLN A 140 -11.79 -5.31 11.70
N ALA A 141 -11.41 -4.04 11.68
CA ALA A 141 -11.33 -3.25 10.45
C ALA A 141 -10.29 -3.82 9.49
N ALA A 142 -9.14 -4.26 10.00
CA ALA A 142 -8.12 -4.97 9.21
C ALA A 142 -8.70 -6.22 8.55
N HIS A 143 -9.48 -7.01 9.29
CA HIS A 143 -10.16 -8.18 8.74
C HIS A 143 -11.09 -7.80 7.58
N TYR A 144 -11.91 -6.77 7.75
CA TYR A 144 -12.82 -6.31 6.69
C TYR A 144 -12.08 -5.82 5.44
N GLN A 145 -10.99 -5.07 5.62
CA GLN A 145 -10.18 -4.63 4.49
C GLN A 145 -9.46 -5.80 3.79
N LEU A 146 -8.99 -6.80 4.54
CA LEU A 146 -8.39 -8.01 3.98
C LEU A 146 -9.38 -8.81 3.13
N VAL A 147 -10.61 -8.99 3.64
CA VAL A 147 -11.69 -9.63 2.90
C VAL A 147 -12.07 -8.82 1.66
N ALA A 148 -12.18 -7.48 1.79
CA ALA A 148 -12.45 -6.60 0.66
C ALA A 148 -11.37 -6.73 -0.42
N SER A 149 -10.07 -6.68 -0.04
CA SER A 149 -8.96 -6.91 -0.95
C SER A 149 -9.06 -8.24 -1.68
N ALA A 150 -9.37 -9.31 -0.96
CA ALA A 150 -9.50 -10.65 -1.55
C ALA A 150 -10.70 -10.75 -2.52
N ARG A 151 -11.86 -10.18 -2.16
CA ARG A 151 -13.05 -10.17 -3.02
C ARG A 151 -12.81 -9.40 -4.32
N VAL A 152 -12.18 -8.22 -4.24
CA VAL A 152 -11.93 -7.41 -5.44
C VAL A 152 -10.88 -8.03 -6.34
N ILE A 153 -9.90 -8.76 -5.80
CA ILE A 153 -8.96 -9.54 -6.61
C ILE A 153 -9.70 -10.65 -7.38
N LYS A 154 -10.55 -11.39 -6.70
CA LYS A 154 -11.40 -12.42 -7.31
C LYS A 154 -12.27 -11.85 -8.44
N LEU A 155 -12.95 -10.75 -8.13
CA LEU A 155 -13.80 -10.02 -9.07
C LEU A 155 -13.00 -9.51 -10.27
N GLY A 156 -11.88 -8.84 -10.03
CA GLY A 156 -11.04 -8.30 -11.09
C GLY A 156 -10.55 -9.39 -12.04
N LYS A 157 -10.08 -10.52 -11.52
CA LYS A 157 -9.66 -11.67 -12.35
C LYS A 157 -10.81 -12.33 -13.10
N SER A 158 -12.04 -12.22 -12.64
CA SER A 158 -13.22 -12.67 -13.38
C SER A 158 -13.56 -11.74 -14.54
N ILE A 159 -13.26 -10.44 -14.43
CA ILE A 159 -13.46 -9.43 -15.47
C ILE A 159 -12.34 -9.50 -16.51
N ASN A 160 -11.10 -9.59 -16.06
CA ASN A 160 -9.93 -9.77 -16.92
C ASN A 160 -8.89 -10.66 -16.23
N PRO A 161 -8.68 -11.91 -16.69
CA PRO A 161 -7.71 -12.84 -16.12
C PRO A 161 -6.26 -12.35 -16.14
N GLU A 162 -5.93 -11.40 -17.03
CA GLU A 162 -4.58 -10.83 -17.16
C GLU A 162 -4.25 -9.76 -16.08
N PHE A 163 -5.23 -9.36 -15.30
CA PHE A 163 -4.99 -8.42 -14.21
C PHE A 163 -3.98 -8.98 -13.21
N GLN A 164 -3.07 -8.13 -12.79
CA GLN A 164 -2.06 -8.42 -11.77
C GLN A 164 -2.33 -7.55 -10.54
N PHE A 165 -2.46 -8.17 -9.39
CA PHE A 165 -2.79 -7.50 -8.13
C PHE A 165 -1.62 -7.51 -7.17
N GLY A 166 -1.28 -6.35 -6.61
CA GLY A 166 -0.28 -6.18 -5.57
C GLY A 166 -0.89 -5.93 -4.20
N GLY A 167 -0.27 -6.52 -3.19
CA GLY A 167 -0.39 -6.04 -1.82
C GLY A 167 0.67 -4.98 -1.57
N MET A 168 0.35 -3.92 -0.84
CA MET A 168 1.31 -2.87 -0.52
C MET A 168 1.39 -2.63 0.98
N LEU A 169 2.60 -2.69 1.51
CA LEU A 169 2.87 -2.39 2.90
C LEU A 169 3.93 -1.30 3.03
N VAL A 170 3.91 -0.59 4.15
CA VAL A 170 5.03 0.25 4.55
C VAL A 170 6.02 -0.58 5.34
N VAL A 171 7.29 -0.51 4.96
CA VAL A 171 8.38 -1.21 5.63
C VAL A 171 9.28 -0.21 6.34
N SER A 172 9.32 -0.31 7.65
CA SER A 172 10.35 0.27 8.51
C SER A 172 10.88 -0.85 9.38
N ARG A 173 12.16 -1.17 9.22
CA ARG A 173 12.74 -2.33 9.90
C ARG A 173 13.21 -1.99 11.30
N ASN A 174 12.82 -2.79 12.27
CA ASN A 174 13.37 -2.73 13.61
C ASN A 174 14.65 -3.56 13.67
N TYR A 175 15.75 -2.94 14.11
CA TYR A 175 17.00 -3.61 14.38
C TYR A 175 17.17 -3.88 15.88
N SER A 176 17.90 -4.95 16.20
CA SER A 176 18.37 -5.16 17.57
C SER A 176 19.29 -4.01 18.01
N GLN A 177 19.05 -3.44 19.18
CA GLN A 177 19.89 -2.38 19.73
C GLN A 177 21.25 -2.91 20.18
N ASN A 178 21.27 -4.15 20.67
CA ASN A 178 22.50 -4.83 21.11
C ASN A 178 22.67 -6.10 20.28
N ARG A 179 23.74 -6.13 19.47
CA ARG A 179 24.03 -7.23 18.52
C ARG A 179 24.20 -8.59 19.21
N ASP A 180 24.67 -8.59 20.43
CA ASP A 180 25.01 -9.81 21.17
C ASP A 180 23.89 -10.24 22.12
N ASN A 181 22.75 -9.55 22.12
CA ASN A 181 21.62 -9.85 22.96
C ASN A 181 20.46 -10.49 22.17
N ALA A 182 20.27 -11.79 22.38
CA ALA A 182 19.20 -12.55 21.73
C ALA A 182 17.79 -12.07 22.13
N ILE A 183 17.62 -11.46 23.29
CA ILE A 183 16.33 -10.90 23.74
C ILE A 183 15.99 -9.69 22.86
N ASP A 184 16.91 -8.75 22.72
CA ASP A 184 16.71 -7.56 21.87
C ASP A 184 16.44 -7.96 20.40
N ALA A 185 17.15 -8.98 19.92
CA ALA A 185 16.93 -9.51 18.57
C ALA A 185 15.52 -10.11 18.42
N MET A 186 15.04 -10.83 19.43
CA MET A 186 13.70 -11.41 19.42
C MET A 186 12.60 -10.33 19.51
N GLU A 187 12.81 -9.28 20.30
CA GLU A 187 11.90 -8.14 20.39
C GLU A 187 11.78 -7.40 19.05
N ALA A 188 12.91 -7.16 18.38
CA ALA A 188 12.94 -6.57 17.04
C ALA A 188 12.18 -7.46 16.03
N GLU A 189 12.39 -8.76 16.08
CA GLU A 189 11.70 -9.72 15.21
C GLU A 189 10.19 -9.76 15.46
N VAL A 190 9.73 -9.69 16.72
CA VAL A 190 8.30 -9.61 17.05
C VAL A 190 7.67 -8.38 16.41
N LYS A 191 8.30 -7.21 16.56
CA LYS A 191 7.82 -5.96 15.95
C LYS A 191 7.79 -6.04 14.42
N ASN A 192 8.83 -6.61 13.79
CA ASN A 192 8.86 -6.79 12.34
C ASN A 192 7.72 -7.71 11.86
N ARG A 193 7.42 -8.80 12.58
CA ARG A 193 6.32 -9.72 12.25
C ARG A 193 4.94 -9.07 12.32
N GLU A 194 4.73 -8.12 13.22
CA GLU A 194 3.47 -7.40 13.32
C GLU A 194 3.15 -6.64 12.03
N ASN A 195 4.14 -6.02 11.42
CA ASN A 195 3.98 -5.30 10.16
C ASN A 195 3.63 -6.24 8.99
N TYR A 196 4.07 -7.50 9.04
CA TYR A 196 3.84 -8.44 7.96
C TYR A 196 2.48 -9.15 8.00
N VAL A 197 1.70 -9.03 9.08
CA VAL A 197 0.40 -9.75 9.21
C VAL A 197 -0.51 -9.52 8.00
N PHE A 198 -0.62 -8.28 7.54
CA PHE A 198 -1.48 -7.93 6.40
C PHE A 198 -1.02 -8.61 5.10
N THR A 199 0.25 -8.50 4.79
CA THR A 199 0.84 -9.12 3.59
C THR A 199 0.89 -10.65 3.70
N ASP A 200 1.11 -11.20 4.90
CA ASP A 200 1.00 -12.64 5.16
C ASP A 200 -0.37 -13.17 4.71
N VAL A 201 -1.45 -12.47 5.08
CA VAL A 201 -2.81 -12.88 4.70
C VAL A 201 -3.03 -12.70 3.22
N GLN A 202 -2.62 -11.57 2.64
CA GLN A 202 -2.79 -11.31 1.20
C GLN A 202 -2.04 -12.30 0.31
N VAL A 203 -0.87 -12.78 0.74
CA VAL A 203 -0.05 -13.74 -0.04
C VAL A 203 -0.46 -15.18 0.22
N ARG A 204 -0.72 -15.54 1.49
CA ARG A 204 -0.97 -16.94 1.90
C ARG A 204 -2.45 -17.31 1.92
N GLY A 205 -3.33 -16.32 2.04
CA GLY A 205 -4.77 -16.51 2.14
C GLY A 205 -5.24 -17.04 3.51
N CYS A 206 -4.40 -16.89 4.54
CA CYS A 206 -4.72 -17.26 5.92
C CYS A 206 -3.93 -16.45 6.93
N TYR A 207 -4.46 -16.33 8.13
CA TYR A 207 -3.77 -15.67 9.24
C TYR A 207 -2.56 -16.48 9.71
N PRO A 208 -1.41 -15.83 9.97
CA PRO A 208 -0.25 -16.51 10.54
C PRO A 208 -0.50 -16.91 12.01
N ASN A 209 0.03 -18.05 12.42
CA ASN A 209 -0.21 -18.60 13.77
C ASN A 209 0.21 -17.64 14.89
N HIS A 210 1.31 -16.89 14.71
CA HIS A 210 1.75 -15.94 15.73
C HIS A 210 0.71 -14.83 15.98
N PHE A 211 0.00 -14.40 14.92
CA PHE A 211 -1.07 -13.43 15.03
C PHE A 211 -2.31 -14.02 15.72
N LEU A 212 -2.72 -15.24 15.37
CA LEU A 212 -3.83 -15.92 16.05
C LEU A 212 -3.56 -16.07 17.54
N ARG A 213 -2.33 -16.46 17.93
CA ARG A 213 -1.91 -16.51 19.34
C ARG A 213 -1.90 -15.16 20.03
N ARG A 214 -1.59 -14.11 19.30
CA ARG A 214 -1.71 -12.73 19.82
C ARG A 214 -3.16 -12.36 20.11
N LEU A 215 -4.07 -12.60 19.17
CA LEU A 215 -5.50 -12.34 19.38
C LEU A 215 -6.05 -13.08 20.63
N GLU A 216 -5.67 -14.34 20.80
CA GLU A 216 -6.03 -15.12 22.00
C GLU A 216 -5.51 -14.47 23.29
N ARG A 217 -4.23 -14.07 23.34
CA ARG A 217 -3.64 -13.43 24.53
C ARG A 217 -4.26 -12.05 24.85
N GLU A 218 -4.59 -11.29 23.81
CA GLU A 218 -5.20 -9.97 23.94
C GLU A 218 -6.72 -10.04 24.08
N GLN A 219 -7.31 -11.26 24.09
CA GLN A 219 -8.75 -11.51 24.17
C GLN A 219 -9.54 -10.77 23.06
N ILE A 220 -8.96 -10.71 21.86
CA ILE A 220 -9.57 -10.13 20.67
C ILE A 220 -10.32 -11.22 19.91
N ALA A 221 -11.63 -11.06 19.75
CA ALA A 221 -12.47 -11.95 18.95
C ALA A 221 -12.90 -11.23 17.67
N LEU A 222 -12.45 -11.72 16.52
CA LEU A 222 -12.85 -11.18 15.23
C LEU A 222 -14.19 -11.80 14.80
N ASP A 223 -15.08 -10.94 14.29
CA ASP A 223 -16.31 -11.35 13.62
C ASP A 223 -15.95 -11.78 12.20
N ILE A 224 -15.86 -13.08 11.98
CA ILE A 224 -15.43 -13.72 10.73
C ILE A 224 -16.58 -14.59 10.23
N GLU A 225 -17.02 -14.34 9.00
CA GLU A 225 -17.99 -15.19 8.33
C GLU A 225 -17.30 -16.39 7.64
N ASN A 226 -18.03 -17.46 7.42
CA ASN A 226 -17.45 -18.68 6.82
C ASN A 226 -16.86 -18.42 5.41
N ASP A 227 -17.51 -17.56 4.62
CA ASP A 227 -17.08 -17.22 3.27
C ASP A 227 -15.81 -16.37 3.25
N ASP A 228 -15.49 -15.67 4.33
CA ASP A 228 -14.27 -14.87 4.43
C ASP A 228 -13.00 -15.69 4.24
N PHE A 229 -12.95 -16.90 4.85
CA PHE A 229 -11.80 -17.79 4.67
C PHE A 229 -11.65 -18.29 3.25
N PHE A 230 -12.77 -18.51 2.55
CA PHE A 230 -12.74 -18.87 1.14
C PHE A 230 -12.24 -17.70 0.29
N ASP A 231 -12.76 -16.51 0.52
CA ASP A 231 -12.36 -15.29 -0.20
C ASP A 231 -10.86 -15.00 -0.02
N LEU A 232 -10.36 -15.02 1.22
CA LEU A 232 -8.94 -14.84 1.51
C LEU A 232 -8.05 -15.86 0.80
N ARG A 233 -8.48 -17.13 0.75
CA ARG A 233 -7.71 -18.21 0.12
C ARG A 233 -7.64 -18.08 -1.40
N VAL A 234 -8.69 -17.60 -2.03
CA VAL A 234 -8.80 -17.47 -3.49
C VAL A 234 -8.24 -16.13 -3.98
N GLY A 235 -8.55 -15.03 -3.28
CA GLY A 235 -8.19 -13.67 -3.66
C GLY A 235 -6.79 -13.25 -3.22
N LYS A 236 -5.77 -14.04 -3.54
CA LYS A 236 -4.37 -13.76 -3.21
C LYS A 236 -3.73 -12.81 -4.22
N VAL A 237 -2.76 -12.02 -3.75
CA VAL A 237 -1.98 -11.10 -4.58
C VAL A 237 -0.97 -11.84 -5.47
N ASP A 238 -0.66 -11.23 -6.62
CA ASP A 238 0.31 -11.75 -7.59
C ASP A 238 1.74 -11.27 -7.29
N PHE A 239 1.89 -10.06 -6.74
CA PHE A 239 3.17 -9.45 -6.36
C PHE A 239 3.05 -8.73 -5.02
N VAL A 240 4.18 -8.41 -4.42
CA VAL A 240 4.27 -7.64 -3.17
C VAL A 240 4.93 -6.31 -3.47
N SER A 241 4.22 -5.22 -3.20
CA SER A 241 4.77 -3.87 -3.28
C SER A 241 4.96 -3.28 -1.88
N PHE A 242 5.88 -2.35 -1.76
CA PHE A 242 6.14 -1.69 -0.48
C PHE A 242 6.75 -0.31 -0.66
N SER A 243 6.48 0.56 0.32
CA SER A 243 7.25 1.75 0.58
C SER A 243 8.31 1.45 1.64
N TYR A 244 9.52 1.99 1.45
CA TYR A 244 10.61 1.83 2.40
C TYR A 244 10.89 3.13 3.13
N HIS A 245 10.90 3.06 4.45
CA HIS A 245 11.33 4.14 5.31
C HIS A 245 12.52 3.67 6.12
N ALA A 246 13.59 4.49 6.11
CA ALA A 246 14.79 4.17 6.86
C ALA A 246 14.45 3.85 8.33
N SER A 247 15.04 2.78 8.81
CA SER A 247 14.75 2.27 10.13
C SER A 247 15.11 3.28 11.20
N SER A 248 14.13 3.68 11.97
CA SER A 248 14.34 4.29 13.25
C SER A 248 13.64 3.48 14.33
N ASN A 249 14.17 3.55 15.54
CA ASN A 249 13.70 2.78 16.68
C ASN A 249 12.31 3.20 17.19
N SER A 250 11.46 3.89 16.40
CA SER A 250 10.26 4.46 16.96
C SER A 250 9.07 4.53 16.01
N GLN A 251 7.89 4.39 16.59
CA GLN A 251 6.62 4.78 15.99
C GLN A 251 6.62 6.24 15.45
N GLU A 252 7.56 7.06 15.89
CA GLU A 252 7.74 8.45 15.50
C GLU A 252 7.99 8.62 14.01
N VAL A 253 8.61 7.64 13.32
CA VAL A 253 8.84 7.72 11.87
C VAL A 253 7.55 7.73 11.09
N PHE A 254 6.61 6.85 11.44
CA PHE A 254 5.29 6.81 10.80
C PHE A 254 4.51 8.11 11.05
N ILE A 255 4.57 8.63 12.28
CA ILE A 255 3.87 9.86 12.65
C ILE A 255 4.50 11.06 11.94
N ASN A 256 5.84 11.13 11.85
CA ASN A 256 6.54 12.26 11.25
C ASN A 256 6.35 12.35 9.74
N LYS A 257 6.25 11.25 9.02
CA LYS A 257 5.94 11.23 7.57
C LYS A 257 4.61 11.92 7.29
N TYR A 258 3.60 11.67 8.11
CA TYR A 258 2.25 12.22 7.92
C TYR A 258 2.00 13.53 8.69
N ALA A 259 2.89 13.94 9.57
CA ALA A 259 2.76 15.15 10.41
C ALA A 259 3.43 16.40 9.83
N TYR A 260 3.83 16.42 8.57
CA TYR A 260 4.39 17.61 7.88
C TYR A 260 5.42 18.42 8.69
N ASN A 261 6.31 17.76 9.41
CA ASN A 261 7.40 18.44 10.10
C ASN A 261 8.73 18.20 9.36
N ASN A 262 9.05 19.09 8.45
CA ASN A 262 10.31 19.14 7.66
C ASN A 262 11.61 19.27 8.49
N ALA A 263 11.56 19.08 9.80
CA ALA A 263 12.70 19.39 10.66
C ALA A 263 13.70 18.23 10.85
N ASN A 264 13.31 16.98 10.55
CA ASN A 264 14.20 15.83 10.73
C ASN A 264 14.23 15.00 9.45
N LYS A 265 15.26 15.17 8.62
CA LYS A 265 15.55 14.23 7.53
C LYS A 265 15.77 12.85 8.15
N ASN A 266 14.99 11.87 7.73
CA ASN A 266 15.24 10.49 8.13
C ASN A 266 16.61 10.06 7.60
N PRO A 267 17.42 9.33 8.37
CA PRO A 267 18.67 8.79 7.86
C PRO A 267 18.39 7.84 6.71
N ILE A 268 19.16 7.95 5.64
CA ILE A 268 19.07 7.02 4.52
C ILE A 268 19.74 5.71 4.91
N ASP A 269 19.08 4.62 4.56
CA ASP A 269 19.55 3.27 4.86
C ASP A 269 19.43 2.36 3.61
N PRO A 270 20.30 2.54 2.60
CA PRO A 270 20.25 1.76 1.37
C PRO A 270 20.46 0.26 1.59
N VAL A 271 21.34 -0.10 2.52
CA VAL A 271 21.54 -1.50 2.90
C VAL A 271 20.33 -2.07 3.61
N GLY A 272 19.64 -1.27 4.40
CA GLY A 272 18.36 -1.64 5.01
C GLY A 272 17.27 -1.88 3.97
N LEU A 273 17.21 -1.10 2.89
CA LEU A 273 16.34 -1.35 1.75
C LEU A 273 16.62 -2.72 1.12
N ARG A 274 17.90 -3.02 0.82
CA ARG A 274 18.32 -4.32 0.30
C ARG A 274 17.95 -5.47 1.24
N LEU A 275 18.15 -5.28 2.54
CA LEU A 275 17.77 -6.27 3.56
C LEU A 275 16.25 -6.46 3.62
N ALA A 276 15.46 -5.38 3.52
CA ALA A 276 14.00 -5.47 3.45
C ALA A 276 13.54 -6.25 2.22
N MET A 277 14.11 -5.98 1.05
CA MET A 277 13.80 -6.72 -0.18
C MET A 277 14.10 -8.22 -0.04
N ASN A 278 15.27 -8.58 0.47
CA ASN A 278 15.63 -9.98 0.72
C ASN A 278 14.63 -10.65 1.68
N ASN A 279 14.30 -10.00 2.80
CA ASN A 279 13.36 -10.56 3.77
C ASN A 279 11.95 -10.76 3.18
N LEU A 280 11.45 -9.79 2.40
CA LEU A 280 10.14 -9.92 1.76
C LEU A 280 10.14 -11.02 0.71
N TYR A 281 11.18 -11.10 -0.10
CA TYR A 281 11.29 -12.13 -1.13
C TYR A 281 11.44 -13.53 -0.53
N ASP A 282 12.30 -13.71 0.47
CA ASP A 282 12.44 -14.98 1.18
C ASP A 282 11.15 -15.43 1.86
N ARG A 283 10.39 -14.46 2.40
CA ARG A 283 9.13 -14.73 3.09
C ARG A 283 8.00 -15.13 2.15
N TYR A 284 7.91 -14.51 0.97
CA TYR A 284 6.74 -14.60 0.10
C TYR A 284 6.99 -15.30 -1.23
N GLN A 285 8.22 -15.33 -1.73
CA GLN A 285 8.58 -15.87 -3.05
C GLN A 285 7.67 -15.32 -4.15
N LYS A 286 7.42 -14.00 -4.12
CA LYS A 286 6.63 -13.23 -5.08
C LYS A 286 7.49 -12.12 -5.65
N PRO A 287 7.27 -11.71 -6.92
CA PRO A 287 7.92 -10.52 -7.46
C PRO A 287 7.69 -9.32 -6.54
N LEU A 288 8.74 -8.52 -6.33
CA LEU A 288 8.67 -7.32 -5.51
C LEU A 288 8.52 -6.07 -6.38
N PHE A 289 7.82 -5.08 -5.86
CA PHE A 289 7.72 -3.76 -6.45
C PHE A 289 7.99 -2.69 -5.39
N VAL A 290 9.11 -1.97 -5.52
CA VAL A 290 9.42 -0.84 -4.63
C VAL A 290 8.65 0.36 -5.13
N VAL A 291 7.63 0.80 -4.37
CA VAL A 291 6.67 1.81 -4.82
C VAL A 291 7.07 3.21 -4.41
N GLU A 292 7.67 3.34 -3.24
CA GLU A 292 8.12 4.62 -2.68
C GLU A 292 9.35 4.36 -1.80
N ASP A 293 10.26 5.34 -1.76
CA ASP A 293 11.32 5.43 -0.77
C ASP A 293 11.34 6.83 -0.14
N ASP A 294 12.06 7.00 0.99
CA ASP A 294 12.09 8.26 1.74
C ASP A 294 12.84 9.40 1.04
N LEU A 295 13.24 9.22 -0.20
CA LEU A 295 13.99 10.25 -0.93
C LEU A 295 13.06 11.39 -1.31
N VAL A 296 13.06 12.44 -0.51
CA VAL A 296 12.51 13.74 -0.90
C VAL A 296 13.60 14.45 -1.70
N LEU A 297 13.43 14.51 -3.01
CA LEU A 297 14.33 15.27 -3.87
C LEU A 297 14.05 16.77 -3.68
N ASP A 298 14.96 17.47 -3.00
CA ASP A 298 14.99 18.94 -2.99
C ASP A 298 15.96 19.41 -4.07
N GLU A 299 15.53 20.28 -4.99
CA GLU A 299 16.34 20.79 -6.10
C GLU A 299 17.66 21.44 -5.64
N SER A 300 17.73 21.88 -4.40
CA SER A 300 18.93 22.53 -3.83
C SER A 300 19.93 21.53 -3.22
N ASP A 301 19.63 20.21 -3.17
CA ASP A 301 20.39 19.28 -2.34
C ASP A 301 21.13 18.22 -3.18
N SER A 302 22.42 18.47 -3.42
CA SER A 302 23.31 17.49 -4.08
C SER A 302 23.40 16.15 -3.33
N LEU A 303 23.05 16.12 -2.05
CA LEU A 303 23.00 14.90 -1.24
C LEU A 303 21.88 13.98 -1.72
N SER A 304 20.71 14.50 -2.10
CA SER A 304 19.57 13.70 -2.56
C SER A 304 19.89 12.86 -3.81
N ILE A 305 20.75 13.36 -4.72
CA ILE A 305 21.16 12.61 -5.91
C ILE A 305 22.10 11.45 -5.57
N GLU A 306 23.05 11.65 -4.68
CA GLU A 306 23.97 10.58 -4.25
C GLU A 306 23.23 9.51 -3.43
N GLU A 307 22.27 9.92 -2.66
CA GLU A 307 21.36 9.05 -1.91
C GLU A 307 20.54 8.16 -2.85
N LEU A 308 19.91 8.76 -3.86
CA LEU A 308 19.18 8.01 -4.89
C LEU A 308 20.08 7.02 -5.63
N LYS A 309 21.27 7.45 -6.03
CA LYS A 309 22.25 6.55 -6.67
C LYS A 309 22.59 5.37 -5.78
N THR A 310 22.79 5.61 -4.49
CA THR A 310 23.14 4.56 -3.53
C THR A 310 21.98 3.58 -3.33
N ASN A 311 20.73 4.08 -3.24
CA ASN A 311 19.55 3.22 -3.20
C ASN A 311 19.42 2.37 -4.46
N ILE A 312 19.56 2.98 -5.64
CA ILE A 312 19.52 2.25 -6.92
C ILE A 312 20.63 1.18 -6.98
N GLN A 313 21.84 1.48 -6.52
CA GLN A 313 22.94 0.51 -6.48
C GLN A 313 22.60 -0.70 -5.59
N GLU A 314 22.00 -0.49 -4.42
CA GLU A 314 21.58 -1.58 -3.55
C GLU A 314 20.40 -2.37 -4.13
N ILE A 315 19.46 -1.71 -4.83
CA ILE A 315 18.40 -2.38 -5.58
C ILE A 315 18.98 -3.27 -6.69
N VAL A 316 19.94 -2.77 -7.46
CA VAL A 316 20.64 -3.56 -8.50
C VAL A 316 21.36 -4.77 -7.90
N LYS A 317 22.07 -4.58 -6.79
CA LYS A 317 22.73 -5.71 -6.08
C LYS A 317 21.71 -6.74 -5.60
N THR A 318 20.53 -6.31 -5.15
CA THR A 318 19.47 -7.21 -4.71
C THR A 318 19.02 -8.14 -5.84
N VAL A 319 18.93 -7.62 -7.05
CA VAL A 319 18.57 -8.41 -8.24
C VAL A 319 19.74 -9.30 -8.70
N GLU A 320 20.92 -8.70 -8.88
CA GLU A 320 22.05 -9.38 -9.52
C GLU A 320 22.79 -10.39 -8.60
N TYR A 321 22.91 -10.07 -7.31
CA TYR A 321 23.67 -10.90 -6.38
C TYR A 321 22.79 -11.75 -5.48
N ASP A 322 21.64 -11.20 -5.04
CA ASP A 322 20.76 -11.88 -4.10
C ASP A 322 19.65 -12.68 -4.81
N GLY A 323 19.43 -12.45 -6.11
CA GLY A 323 18.47 -13.20 -6.92
C GLY A 323 17.00 -12.85 -6.64
N VAL A 324 16.72 -11.67 -6.11
CA VAL A 324 15.37 -11.20 -5.87
C VAL A 324 14.70 -10.84 -7.20
N GLU A 325 13.50 -11.34 -7.43
CA GLU A 325 12.69 -10.97 -8.59
C GLU A 325 12.06 -9.60 -8.35
N LEU A 326 12.51 -8.59 -9.10
CA LEU A 326 12.02 -7.22 -9.03
C LEU A 326 11.15 -6.89 -10.23
N LEU A 327 9.89 -6.54 -9.99
CA LEU A 327 8.95 -6.07 -11.01
C LEU A 327 9.25 -4.62 -11.44
N GLY A 328 9.62 -3.77 -10.48
CA GLY A 328 9.93 -2.38 -10.75
C GLY A 328 10.25 -1.57 -9.50
N TYR A 329 10.65 -0.33 -9.75
CA TYR A 329 10.93 0.69 -8.75
C TYR A 329 10.36 2.03 -9.21
N THR A 330 9.59 2.69 -8.35
CA THR A 330 9.10 4.04 -8.55
C THR A 330 9.52 4.91 -7.37
N PRO A 331 10.39 5.90 -7.56
CA PRO A 331 10.72 6.85 -6.50
C PRO A 331 9.54 7.78 -6.22
N LEU A 332 9.45 8.27 -4.99
CA LEU A 332 8.44 9.25 -4.59
C LEU A 332 8.79 10.63 -5.17
N SER A 333 7.79 11.29 -5.76
CA SER A 333 7.85 12.71 -6.18
C SER A 333 9.03 13.11 -7.07
N TRP A 334 8.94 12.76 -8.35
CA TRP A 334 9.81 13.33 -9.40
C TRP A 334 9.36 14.73 -9.87
N VAL A 335 8.22 15.16 -9.41
CA VAL A 335 7.60 16.45 -9.75
C VAL A 335 7.37 17.22 -8.46
N ASP A 336 7.70 18.50 -8.46
CA ASP A 336 7.47 19.39 -7.33
C ASP A 336 6.01 19.33 -6.87
N LEU A 337 5.80 18.88 -5.63
CA LEU A 337 4.52 18.98 -4.95
C LEU A 337 4.33 20.43 -4.48
N ASN A 338 4.08 21.36 -5.41
CA ASN A 338 3.61 22.69 -5.08
C ASN A 338 2.15 22.59 -4.66
N PHE A 339 1.88 22.49 -3.35
CA PHE A 339 0.56 22.64 -2.76
C PHE A 339 0.16 24.10 -2.61
#